data_46a56909d22bd125559bb14ea79a54a4
#
_entry.id   46a56909d22bd125559bb14ea79a54a4
#
_cell.length_a   1.000
_cell.length_b   1.000
_cell.length_c   1.000
_cell.angle_alpha   90.00
_cell.angle_beta   90.00
_cell.angle_gamma   90.00
#
_symmetry.space_group_name_H-M   'P 1'
#
loop_
_entity.id
_entity.type
_entity.pdbx_description
1 polymer ?
#
loop_
_entity_poly.entity_id
_entity_poly.type
_entity_poly.pdbx_seq_one_letter_code
_entity_poly.pdbx_strand_id
1 'polypeptide(L)'
;MKQELPVTIAIVDDNALIRESVKFRLSSLGYNVVLEAENGQEFLDKLHVNRAPDICVLDINMPVMDGMETTVHLKKDWPGMKIIFFSMEDRSIYYSKGIELGADGFVAKDAPFAELNNMLISLMNQSQVA
;
A
#
# COMPACT_ATOMS: atom_id res chain seq x y z
N MET A 1 -26.44 -11.05 11.81
CA MET A 1 -25.00 -10.91 11.94
C MET A 1 -24.44 -10.10 10.78
N LYS A 2 -23.61 -9.15 11.08
CA LYS A 2 -23.04 -8.28 10.07
C LYS A 2 -21.94 -9.02 9.32
N GLN A 3 -22.03 -9.07 8.02
CA GLN A 3 -20.99 -9.62 7.18
C GLN A 3 -20.00 -8.52 6.81
N GLU A 4 -18.75 -8.74 7.13
CA GLU A 4 -17.71 -7.78 6.78
C GLU A 4 -17.28 -7.98 5.34
N LEU A 5 -17.09 -6.87 4.63
CA LEU A 5 -16.55 -6.91 3.29
C LEU A 5 -15.05 -7.19 3.38
N PRO A 6 -14.50 -7.96 2.42
CA PRO A 6 -13.05 -8.17 2.38
C PRO A 6 -12.31 -6.85 2.26
N VAL A 7 -11.15 -6.77 2.91
CA VAL A 7 -10.27 -5.63 2.76
C VAL A 7 -9.76 -5.58 1.33
N THR A 8 -9.79 -4.40 0.72
CA THR A 8 -9.32 -4.19 -0.63
C THR A 8 -7.94 -3.56 -0.62
N ILE A 9 -7.06 -4.04 -1.49
CA ILE A 9 -5.67 -3.63 -1.51
C ILE A 9 -5.26 -3.20 -2.91
N ALA A 10 -4.47 -2.13 -2.99
CA ALA A 10 -3.77 -1.76 -4.21
C ALA A 10 -2.28 -2.05 -4.04
N ILE A 11 -1.63 -2.43 -5.12
CA ILE A 11 -0.18 -2.63 -5.16
C ILE A 11 0.40 -1.70 -6.19
N VAL A 12 1.29 -0.80 -5.76
CA VAL A 12 1.92 0.18 -6.63
C VAL A 12 3.43 -0.03 -6.57
N ASP A 13 3.99 -0.54 -7.66
CA ASP A 13 5.40 -0.93 -7.74
C ASP A 13 5.78 -1.01 -9.22
N ASP A 14 6.90 -0.42 -9.60
CA ASP A 14 7.35 -0.43 -10.99
C ASP A 14 7.95 -1.77 -11.42
N ASN A 15 8.24 -2.66 -10.47
CA ASN A 15 8.75 -3.99 -10.78
C ASN A 15 7.59 -4.97 -10.94
N ALA A 16 7.34 -5.39 -12.18
CA ALA A 16 6.21 -6.26 -12.49
C ALA A 16 6.29 -7.63 -11.78
N LEU A 17 7.49 -8.18 -11.63
CA LEU A 17 7.64 -9.48 -10.97
C LEU A 17 7.31 -9.40 -9.49
N ILE A 18 7.75 -8.33 -8.82
CA ILE A 18 7.44 -8.12 -7.42
C ILE A 18 5.94 -7.89 -7.27
N ARG A 19 5.35 -7.07 -8.12
CA ARG A 19 3.93 -6.78 -8.08
C ARG A 19 3.09 -8.05 -8.22
N GLU A 20 3.43 -8.91 -9.19
CA GLU A 20 2.73 -10.17 -9.39
C GLU A 20 2.90 -11.14 -8.24
N SER A 21 4.13 -11.23 -7.69
CA SER A 21 4.42 -12.11 -6.57
C SER A 21 3.62 -11.71 -5.33
N VAL A 22 3.59 -10.43 -5.03
CA VAL A 22 2.85 -9.91 -3.87
C VAL A 22 1.36 -10.13 -4.06
N LYS A 23 0.85 -9.85 -5.26
CA LYS A 23 -0.56 -10.06 -5.58
C LYS A 23 -0.95 -11.53 -5.38
N PHE A 24 -0.15 -12.45 -5.89
CA PHE A 24 -0.42 -13.87 -5.76
C PHE A 24 -0.49 -14.29 -4.28
N ARG A 25 0.52 -13.86 -3.50
CA ARG A 25 0.57 -14.23 -2.08
C ARG A 25 -0.59 -13.64 -1.28
N LEU A 26 -0.91 -12.37 -1.53
CA LEU A 26 -2.02 -11.73 -0.83
C LEU A 26 -3.35 -12.38 -1.20
N SER A 27 -3.53 -12.67 -2.48
CA SER A 27 -4.76 -13.34 -2.94
C SER A 27 -4.90 -14.74 -2.32
N SER A 28 -3.79 -15.46 -2.16
CA SER A 28 -3.79 -16.78 -1.54
C SER A 28 -4.20 -16.72 -0.06
N LEU A 29 -3.99 -15.59 0.59
CA LEU A 29 -4.39 -15.39 1.98
C LEU A 29 -5.81 -14.85 2.11
N GLY A 30 -6.52 -14.66 1.00
CA GLY A 30 -7.89 -14.19 1.04
C GLY A 30 -8.07 -12.68 0.89
N TYR A 31 -6.98 -11.93 0.71
CA TYR A 31 -7.09 -10.50 0.45
C TYR A 31 -7.56 -10.24 -0.97
N ASN A 32 -8.24 -9.14 -1.16
CA ASN A 32 -8.77 -8.74 -2.47
C ASN A 32 -7.91 -7.62 -3.06
N VAL A 33 -7.03 -7.97 -4.00
CA VAL A 33 -6.20 -6.98 -4.70
C VAL A 33 -6.99 -6.42 -5.86
N VAL A 34 -7.40 -5.17 -5.76
CA VAL A 34 -8.34 -4.55 -6.70
C VAL A 34 -7.69 -3.60 -7.70
N LEU A 35 -6.53 -3.05 -7.39
CA LEU A 35 -5.83 -2.13 -8.29
C LEU A 35 -4.34 -2.41 -8.26
N GLU A 36 -3.70 -2.20 -9.42
CA GLU A 36 -2.25 -2.26 -9.56
C GLU A 36 -1.80 -1.08 -10.39
N ALA A 37 -0.60 -0.59 -10.13
CA ALA A 37 -0.01 0.50 -10.91
C ALA A 37 1.51 0.39 -10.89
N GLU A 38 2.18 0.94 -11.91
CA GLU A 38 3.65 0.93 -12.00
C GLU A 38 4.29 2.20 -11.46
N ASN A 39 3.49 3.22 -11.18
CA ASN A 39 3.99 4.47 -10.59
C ASN A 39 2.85 5.23 -9.95
N GLY A 40 3.20 6.30 -9.23
CA GLY A 40 2.20 7.06 -8.50
C GLY A 40 1.19 7.75 -9.37
N GLN A 41 1.62 8.28 -10.53
CA GLN A 41 0.69 8.98 -11.41
C GLN A 41 -0.37 8.04 -11.98
N GLU A 42 0.05 6.85 -12.42
CA GLU A 42 -0.91 5.84 -12.90
C GLU A 42 -1.90 5.47 -11.80
N PHE A 43 -1.42 5.34 -10.56
CA PHE A 43 -2.28 5.01 -9.45
C PHE A 43 -3.33 6.10 -9.20
N LEU A 44 -2.89 7.36 -9.17
CA LEU A 44 -3.82 8.48 -8.99
C LEU A 44 -4.87 8.52 -10.10
N ASP A 45 -4.44 8.31 -11.35
CA ASP A 45 -5.36 8.29 -12.48
C ASP A 45 -6.42 7.19 -12.31
N LYS A 46 -6.01 6.01 -11.87
CA LYS A 46 -6.94 4.90 -11.64
C LYS A 46 -7.88 5.17 -10.47
N LEU A 47 -7.43 5.89 -9.46
CA LEU A 47 -8.28 6.23 -8.31
C LEU A 47 -9.42 7.18 -8.69
N HIS A 48 -9.24 7.99 -9.73
CA HIS A 48 -10.30 8.91 -10.17
C HIS A 48 -11.46 8.21 -10.84
N VAL A 49 -11.28 6.99 -11.34
CA VAL A 49 -12.31 6.26 -12.07
C VAL A 49 -12.68 4.92 -11.43
N ASN A 50 -12.10 4.61 -10.28
CA ASN A 50 -12.36 3.36 -9.56
C ASN A 50 -12.62 3.67 -8.10
N ARG A 51 -13.27 2.73 -7.42
CA ARG A 51 -13.44 2.82 -5.98
C ARG A 51 -12.07 2.72 -5.31
N ALA A 52 -11.80 3.60 -4.34
CA ALA A 52 -10.53 3.59 -3.64
C ALA A 52 -10.37 2.33 -2.80
N PRO A 53 -9.17 1.70 -2.81
CA PRO A 53 -8.91 0.57 -1.94
C PRO A 53 -8.76 1.00 -0.49
N ASP A 54 -8.85 0.05 0.42
CA ASP A 54 -8.67 0.33 1.84
C ASP A 54 -7.21 0.57 2.20
N ILE A 55 -6.31 -0.18 1.57
CA ILE A 55 -4.88 -0.15 1.87
C ILE A 55 -4.09 -0.12 0.56
N CYS A 56 -3.05 0.69 0.52
CA CYS A 56 -2.11 0.76 -0.59
C CYS A 56 -0.74 0.26 -0.15
N VAL A 57 -0.23 -0.76 -0.83
CA VAL A 57 1.15 -1.23 -0.67
C VAL A 57 1.96 -0.49 -1.74
N LEU A 58 2.82 0.42 -1.32
CA LEU A 58 3.40 1.46 -2.17
C LEU A 58 4.92 1.43 -2.13
N ASP A 59 5.53 1.23 -3.29
CA ASP A 59 6.98 1.36 -3.43
C ASP A 59 7.39 2.83 -3.31
N ILE A 60 8.60 3.08 -2.87
CA ILE A 60 9.12 4.44 -2.74
C ILE A 60 9.73 4.92 -4.05
N ASN A 61 10.67 4.15 -4.62
CA ASN A 61 11.39 4.56 -5.82
C ASN A 61 10.70 4.04 -7.08
N MET A 62 10.04 4.95 -7.77
CA MET A 62 9.33 4.66 -9.02
C MET A 62 9.53 5.83 -9.98
N PRO A 63 9.50 5.57 -11.29
CA PRO A 63 9.57 6.66 -12.25
C PRO A 63 8.28 7.49 -12.26
N VAL A 64 8.32 8.64 -12.88
CA VAL A 64 7.20 9.57 -13.07
C VAL A 64 6.77 10.24 -11.78
N MET A 65 6.32 9.46 -10.79
CA MET A 65 5.96 9.97 -9.46
C MET A 65 6.31 8.90 -8.44
N ASP A 66 7.21 9.24 -7.51
CA ASP A 66 7.68 8.30 -6.49
C ASP A 66 6.67 8.14 -5.34
N GLY A 67 6.99 7.24 -4.41
CA GLY A 67 6.07 6.93 -3.32
C GLY A 67 5.86 8.07 -2.34
N MET A 68 6.87 8.89 -2.13
CA MET A 68 6.75 10.02 -1.21
C MET A 68 5.79 11.06 -1.77
N GLU A 69 5.96 11.43 -3.03
CA GLU A 69 5.07 12.37 -3.70
C GLU A 69 3.66 11.81 -3.78
N THR A 70 3.54 10.53 -4.11
CA THR A 70 2.24 9.86 -4.16
C THR A 70 1.52 9.96 -2.82
N THR A 71 2.25 9.74 -1.72
CA THR A 71 1.67 9.81 -0.38
C THR A 71 1.09 11.19 -0.08
N VAL A 72 1.77 12.26 -0.50
CA VAL A 72 1.26 13.62 -0.32
C VAL A 72 -0.11 13.76 -0.99
N HIS A 73 -0.23 13.30 -2.22
CA HIS A 73 -1.51 13.37 -2.95
C HIS A 73 -2.57 12.49 -2.30
N LEU A 74 -2.21 11.29 -1.87
CA LEU A 74 -3.17 10.36 -1.27
C LEU A 74 -3.73 10.89 0.03
N LYS A 75 -2.89 11.47 0.87
CA LYS A 75 -3.35 12.02 2.15
C LYS A 75 -4.25 13.23 1.96
N LYS A 76 -4.04 13.99 0.89
CA LYS A 76 -4.86 15.14 0.58
C LYS A 76 -6.26 14.74 0.09
N ASP A 77 -6.32 13.82 -0.88
CA ASP A 77 -7.57 13.53 -1.59
C ASP A 77 -8.23 12.21 -1.18
N TRP A 78 -7.49 11.28 -0.58
CA TRP A 78 -8.01 10.00 -0.10
C TRP A 78 -7.51 9.72 1.32
N PRO A 79 -7.81 10.60 2.29
CA PRO A 79 -7.20 10.51 3.63
C PRO A 79 -7.56 9.25 4.42
N GLY A 80 -8.62 8.56 4.04
CA GLY A 80 -9.00 7.31 4.70
C GLY A 80 -8.22 6.09 4.26
N MET A 81 -7.44 6.19 3.16
CA MET A 81 -6.66 5.07 2.67
C MET A 81 -5.40 4.89 3.52
N LYS A 82 -5.16 3.66 3.98
CA LYS A 82 -3.93 3.35 4.71
C LYS A 82 -2.80 3.11 3.71
N ILE A 83 -1.60 3.54 4.06
CA ILE A 83 -0.44 3.46 3.18
C ILE A 83 0.67 2.68 3.88
N ILE A 84 1.13 1.60 3.25
CA ILE A 84 2.30 0.85 3.69
C ILE A 84 3.39 1.05 2.65
N PHE A 85 4.52 1.63 3.04
CA PHE A 85 5.68 1.65 2.17
C PHE A 85 6.29 0.26 2.11
N PHE A 86 6.55 -0.22 0.92
CA PHE A 86 7.11 -1.55 0.67
C PHE A 86 8.31 -1.38 -0.25
N SER A 87 9.52 -1.37 0.32
CA SER A 87 10.70 -0.90 -0.42
C SER A 87 11.97 -1.64 -0.02
N MET A 88 12.93 -1.64 -0.95
CA MET A 88 14.29 -2.14 -0.68
C MET A 88 15.16 -1.06 -0.05
N GLU A 89 14.68 0.18 0.01
CA GLU A 89 15.47 1.31 0.48
C GLU A 89 15.75 1.27 1.97
N ASP A 90 16.74 2.07 2.41
CA ASP A 90 17.13 2.14 3.81
C ASP A 90 15.96 2.62 4.66
N ARG A 91 15.58 1.78 5.59
CA ARG A 91 14.43 1.98 6.45
C ARG A 91 14.57 3.21 7.35
N SER A 92 15.78 3.47 7.83
CA SER A 92 15.99 4.57 8.78
C SER A 92 15.72 5.94 8.17
N ILE A 93 16.06 6.12 6.90
CA ILE A 93 15.86 7.38 6.18
C ILE A 93 14.40 7.56 5.79
N TYR A 94 13.83 6.55 5.14
CA TYR A 94 12.48 6.67 4.57
C TYR A 94 11.39 6.47 5.61
N TYR A 95 11.68 5.78 6.70
CA TYR A 95 10.71 5.56 7.76
C TYR A 95 10.25 6.88 8.38
N SER A 96 11.21 7.70 8.84
CA SER A 96 10.88 8.98 9.47
C SER A 96 10.14 9.90 8.52
N LYS A 97 10.62 10.00 7.27
CA LYS A 97 9.99 10.86 6.27
C LYS A 97 8.59 10.37 5.93
N GLY A 98 8.43 9.05 5.78
CA GLY A 98 7.14 8.47 5.47
C GLY A 98 6.10 8.70 6.55
N ILE A 99 6.47 8.51 7.81
CA ILE A 99 5.57 8.78 8.94
C ILE A 99 5.17 10.26 8.96
N GLU A 100 6.14 11.15 8.73
CA GLU A 100 5.87 12.58 8.67
C GLU A 100 4.87 12.93 7.58
N LEU A 101 4.94 12.25 6.44
CA LEU A 101 4.01 12.47 5.33
C LEU A 101 2.66 11.78 5.52
N GLY A 102 2.54 10.93 6.52
CA GLY A 102 1.27 10.27 6.83
C GLY A 102 1.18 8.79 6.47
N ALA A 103 2.31 8.15 6.16
CA ALA A 103 2.30 6.70 5.93
C ALA A 103 1.97 5.97 7.23
N ASP A 104 1.31 4.84 7.11
CA ASP A 104 0.85 4.06 8.26
C ASP A 104 1.79 2.92 8.62
N GLY A 105 2.70 2.57 7.73
CA GLY A 105 3.68 1.53 8.02
C GLY A 105 4.77 1.45 6.97
N PHE A 106 5.79 0.66 7.28
CA PHE A 106 6.93 0.42 6.40
C PHE A 106 7.33 -1.04 6.52
N VAL A 107 7.45 -1.73 5.39
CA VAL A 107 7.91 -3.10 5.32
C VAL A 107 9.02 -3.20 4.28
N ALA A 108 10.14 -3.82 4.62
CA ALA A 108 11.23 -4.02 3.68
C ALA A 108 10.89 -5.15 2.71
N LYS A 109 11.18 -4.97 1.42
CA LYS A 109 10.89 -5.98 0.40
C LYS A 109 11.67 -7.29 0.61
N ASP A 110 12.85 -7.20 1.24
CA ASP A 110 13.68 -8.37 1.52
C ASP A 110 13.35 -9.04 2.86
N ALA A 111 12.38 -8.52 3.60
CA ALA A 111 11.91 -9.14 4.83
C ALA A 111 11.02 -10.35 4.50
N PRO A 112 10.84 -11.28 5.45
CA PRO A 112 9.88 -12.36 5.25
C PRO A 112 8.49 -11.81 4.95
N PHE A 113 7.79 -12.48 4.05
CA PHE A 113 6.45 -12.02 3.63
C PHE A 113 5.50 -11.86 4.82
N ALA A 114 5.71 -12.65 5.89
CA ALA A 114 4.90 -12.53 7.09
C ALA A 114 4.90 -11.12 7.69
N GLU A 115 5.96 -10.33 7.48
CA GLU A 115 5.98 -8.96 7.99
C GLU A 115 4.93 -8.08 7.29
N LEU A 116 4.78 -8.26 5.97
CA LEU A 116 3.74 -7.52 5.25
C LEU A 116 2.35 -7.96 5.74
N ASN A 117 2.15 -9.27 5.88
CA ASN A 117 0.86 -9.77 6.36
C ASN A 117 0.56 -9.27 7.78
N ASN A 118 1.54 -9.27 8.67
CA ASN A 118 1.35 -8.78 10.03
C ASN A 118 1.02 -7.28 10.05
N MET A 119 1.65 -6.51 9.17
CA MET A 119 1.34 -5.08 9.04
C MET A 119 -0.11 -4.87 8.58
N LEU A 120 -0.55 -5.65 7.59
CA LEU A 120 -1.93 -5.58 7.10
C LEU A 120 -2.92 -5.91 8.21
N ILE A 121 -2.66 -6.97 8.97
CA ILE A 121 -3.52 -7.36 10.09
C ILE A 121 -3.58 -6.24 11.13
N SER A 122 -2.44 -5.64 11.45
CA SER A 122 -2.38 -4.54 12.41
C SER A 122 -3.23 -3.35 11.98
N LEU A 123 -3.14 -2.98 10.70
CA LEU A 123 -3.91 -1.83 10.19
C LEU A 123 -5.40 -2.13 10.13
N MET A 124 -5.78 -3.36 9.78
CA MET A 124 -7.18 -3.76 9.79
C MET A 124 -7.78 -3.72 11.19
N ASN A 125 -7.03 -4.15 12.18
CA ASN A 125 -7.49 -4.12 13.58
C ASN A 125 -7.67 -2.68 14.06
N GLN A 126 -6.79 -1.76 13.66
CA GLN A 126 -6.94 -0.36 13.99
C GLN A 126 -8.22 0.22 13.40
N SER A 127 -8.56 -0.18 12.18
CA SER A 127 -9.78 0.30 11.51
C SER A 127 -11.04 -0.20 12.19
N GLN A 128 -10.98 -1.34 12.88
CA GLN A 128 -12.12 -1.91 13.58
C GLN A 128 -12.33 -1.32 14.97
N VAL A 129 -11.34 -0.64 15.51
CA VAL A 129 -11.45 0.01 16.81
C VAL A 129 -11.99 1.42 16.56
N ALA A 130 -13.27 1.52 16.66
CA ALA A 130 -13.95 2.80 16.42
C ALA A 130 -14.06 3.61 17.69
#